data_5d5f84640d53ef4cf0c5363ee4b98fbb
#
_entry.id   5d5f84640d53ef4cf0c5363ee4b98fbb
#
_cell.length_a   1.000
_cell.length_b   1.000
_cell.length_c   1.000
_cell.angle_alpha   90.00
_cell.angle_beta   90.00
_cell.angle_gamma   90.00
#
_symmetry.space_group_name_H-M   'P 1'
#
loop_
_entity.id
_entity.type
_entity.pdbx_description
1 polymer ?
#
loop_
_entity_poly.entity_id
_entity_poly.type
_entity_poly.pdbx_seq_one_letter_code
_entity_poly.pdbx_strand_id
1 'polypeptide(L)'
;MEIKFAPSQIARNNTMSYSSIHEKLENKKTIILDGGMGAELEKNGAKMDEKMWCGKCSVDHPELVRKIHEDYINAGADVITTNTYSTTPISMRQYGYEDSIEDFNRKSVQVAKEAIKNLNKDVALAGSVSTFGNFYKLGVKAVSYTHLTLPTKRIV
;
A
#
# COMPACT_ATOMS: atom_id res chain seq x y z
N MET A 1 -12.55 28.09 2.12
CA MET A 1 -11.07 28.13 2.01
C MET A 1 -10.69 26.99 1.07
N GLU A 2 -10.47 27.29 -0.21
CA GLU A 2 -10.05 26.30 -1.21
C GLU A 2 -8.56 26.04 -1.03
N ILE A 3 -8.21 24.80 -0.73
CA ILE A 3 -6.80 24.38 -0.72
C ILE A 3 -6.44 24.05 -2.17
N LYS A 4 -5.81 24.98 -2.85
CA LYS A 4 -5.21 24.74 -4.17
C LYS A 4 -3.85 24.05 -3.95
N PHE A 5 -3.77 22.77 -4.25
CA PHE A 5 -2.48 22.11 -4.38
C PHE A 5 -1.82 22.56 -5.69
N ALA A 6 -0.71 23.28 -5.59
CA ALA A 6 0.13 23.55 -6.74
C ALA A 6 0.73 22.20 -7.23
N PRO A 7 0.71 21.91 -8.54
CA PRO A 7 1.39 20.73 -9.06
C PRO A 7 2.88 20.91 -8.89
N SER A 8 3.45 20.17 -7.93
CA SER A 8 4.92 20.08 -7.82
C SER A 8 5.45 19.41 -9.11
N GLN A 9 6.49 20.02 -9.68
CA GLN A 9 7.23 19.45 -10.80
C GLN A 9 7.97 18.18 -10.34
N ILE A 10 7.24 17.08 -10.21
CA ILE A 10 7.82 15.76 -10.00
C ILE A 10 8.13 15.19 -11.37
N ALA A 11 9.39 14.88 -11.59
CA ALA A 11 9.98 14.39 -12.81
C ALA A 11 9.11 13.36 -13.54
N ARG A 12 8.88 13.63 -14.83
CA ARG A 12 8.26 12.72 -15.78
C ARG A 12 9.22 11.55 -16.08
N ASN A 13 9.21 10.55 -15.24
CA ASN A 13 9.78 9.24 -15.53
C ASN A 13 8.68 8.21 -15.35
N ASN A 14 8.07 7.82 -16.45
CA ASN A 14 7.35 6.58 -16.80
C ASN A 14 6.80 5.73 -15.64
N THR A 15 6.20 6.36 -14.67
CA THR A 15 5.31 5.74 -13.68
C THR A 15 3.94 6.31 -13.96
N MET A 16 2.93 5.44 -14.00
CA MET A 16 1.55 5.85 -14.08
C MET A 16 1.34 7.07 -13.22
N SER A 17 1.11 8.15 -13.86
CA SER A 17 0.88 9.38 -13.15
C SER A 17 -0.52 9.30 -12.54
N TYR A 18 -0.70 9.88 -11.38
CA TYR A 18 -2.00 10.17 -10.79
C TYR A 18 -3.02 10.68 -11.83
N SER A 19 -2.54 11.24 -12.96
CA SER A 19 -3.35 11.73 -14.07
C SER A 19 -4.25 10.67 -14.70
N SER A 20 -3.84 9.40 -14.87
CA SER A 20 -4.72 8.41 -15.49
C SER A 20 -5.79 7.90 -14.52
N ILE A 21 -5.49 7.84 -13.23
CA ILE A 21 -6.51 7.57 -12.20
C ILE A 21 -7.49 8.75 -12.14
N HIS A 22 -6.98 9.98 -12.16
CA HIS A 22 -7.80 11.18 -12.17
C HIS A 22 -8.72 11.24 -13.40
N GLU A 23 -8.20 10.95 -14.59
CA GLU A 23 -8.98 10.86 -15.83
C GLU A 23 -10.09 9.79 -15.75
N LYS A 24 -9.79 8.62 -15.16
CA LYS A 24 -10.81 7.59 -14.93
C LYS A 24 -11.92 8.09 -14.01
N LEU A 25 -11.56 8.80 -12.92
CA LEU A 25 -12.53 9.37 -11.99
C LEU A 25 -13.40 10.45 -12.64
N GLU A 26 -12.81 11.37 -13.39
CA GLU A 26 -13.54 12.40 -14.14
C GLU A 26 -14.54 11.79 -15.14
N ASN A 27 -14.13 10.71 -15.80
CA ASN A 27 -14.97 9.97 -16.73
C ASN A 27 -15.93 8.98 -16.05
N LYS A 28 -16.07 9.02 -14.71
CA LYS A 28 -16.93 8.15 -13.91
C LYS A 28 -16.69 6.65 -14.16
N LYS A 29 -15.46 6.28 -14.49
CA LYS A 29 -15.05 4.88 -14.64
C LYS A 29 -14.70 4.26 -13.29
N THR A 30 -14.93 2.97 -13.16
CA THR A 30 -14.54 2.20 -11.98
C THR A 30 -13.02 2.09 -11.94
N ILE A 31 -12.45 2.26 -10.73
CA ILE A 31 -11.05 1.98 -10.44
C ILE A 31 -10.99 0.70 -9.63
N ILE A 32 -10.19 -0.25 -10.08
CA ILE A 32 -10.00 -1.55 -9.44
C ILE A 32 -8.71 -1.49 -8.61
N LEU A 33 -8.84 -1.69 -7.31
CA LEU A 33 -7.70 -1.83 -6.41
C LEU A 33 -7.25 -3.30 -6.37
N ASP A 34 -6.00 -3.51 -5.95
CA ASP A 34 -5.50 -4.84 -5.63
C ASP A 34 -6.20 -5.45 -4.40
N GLY A 35 -5.94 -6.73 -4.15
CA GLY A 35 -6.47 -7.47 -3.01
C GLY A 35 -5.51 -7.57 -1.83
N GLY A 36 -5.79 -8.49 -0.91
CA GLY A 36 -5.05 -8.66 0.33
C GLY A 36 -3.69 -9.31 0.13
N MET A 37 -2.61 -8.54 0.16
CA MET A 37 -1.23 -9.02 0.04
C MET A 37 -0.91 -10.10 1.08
N GLY A 38 -1.26 -9.88 2.35
CA GLY A 38 -0.98 -10.82 3.42
C GLY A 38 -1.66 -12.17 3.23
N ALA A 39 -2.92 -12.18 2.81
CA ALA A 39 -3.67 -13.42 2.56
C ALA A 39 -3.07 -14.24 1.41
N GLU A 40 -2.65 -13.58 0.33
CA GLU A 40 -2.01 -14.28 -0.79
C GLU A 40 -0.60 -14.76 -0.42
N LEU A 41 0.16 -14.01 0.38
CA LEU A 41 1.46 -14.47 0.90
C LEU A 41 1.31 -15.73 1.75
N GLU A 42 0.36 -15.73 2.68
CA GLU A 42 0.08 -16.88 3.55
C GLU A 42 -0.36 -18.11 2.73
N LYS A 43 -1.27 -17.94 1.79
CA LYS A 43 -1.74 -18.98 0.87
C LYS A 43 -0.60 -19.57 0.02
N ASN A 44 0.39 -18.78 -0.33
CA ASN A 44 1.58 -19.21 -1.07
C ASN A 44 2.71 -19.70 -0.13
N GLY A 45 2.44 -19.92 1.15
CA GLY A 45 3.37 -20.55 2.10
C GLY A 45 4.43 -19.61 2.67
N ALA A 46 4.29 -18.30 2.54
CA ALA A 46 5.19 -17.38 3.22
C ALA A 46 4.98 -17.46 4.74
N LYS A 47 6.10 -17.52 5.47
CA LYS A 47 6.05 -17.50 6.93
C LYS A 47 5.71 -16.07 7.41
N MET A 48 4.57 -15.94 8.09
CA MET A 48 4.17 -14.68 8.70
C MET A 48 4.96 -14.40 9.98
N ASP A 49 5.34 -13.14 10.17
CA ASP A 49 5.95 -12.70 11.42
C ASP A 49 4.86 -12.52 12.51
N GLU A 50 5.13 -12.99 13.71
CA GLU A 50 4.17 -12.94 14.82
C GLU A 50 3.77 -11.51 15.23
N LYS A 51 4.67 -10.55 15.01
CA LYS A 51 4.49 -9.16 15.40
C LYS A 51 4.07 -8.26 14.24
N MET A 52 4.71 -8.45 13.10
CA MET A 52 4.55 -7.60 11.92
C MET A 52 3.69 -8.25 10.83
N TRP A 53 3.21 -9.47 11.07
CA TRP A 53 2.44 -10.24 10.10
C TRP A 53 3.19 -10.34 8.75
N CYS A 54 2.64 -9.80 7.65
CA CYS A 54 3.28 -9.84 6.34
C CYS A 54 4.30 -8.71 6.10
N GLY A 55 4.52 -7.80 7.05
CA GLY A 55 5.37 -6.63 6.86
C GLY A 55 6.81 -6.95 6.52
N LYS A 56 7.35 -8.06 7.04
CA LYS A 56 8.72 -8.53 6.71
C LYS A 56 8.83 -9.18 5.33
N CYS A 57 7.73 -9.63 4.73
CA CYS A 57 7.79 -10.43 3.51
C CYS A 57 8.42 -9.69 2.32
N SER A 58 8.38 -8.37 2.30
CA SER A 58 9.07 -7.59 1.26
C SER A 58 10.60 -7.70 1.34
N VAL A 59 11.14 -8.07 2.50
CA VAL A 59 12.56 -8.30 2.73
C VAL A 59 12.88 -9.79 2.64
N ASP A 60 12.10 -10.63 3.33
CA ASP A 60 12.36 -12.07 3.46
C ASP A 60 11.96 -12.85 2.20
N HIS A 61 10.92 -12.42 1.49
CA HIS A 61 10.34 -13.08 0.31
C HIS A 61 10.03 -12.09 -0.83
N PRO A 62 10.98 -11.24 -1.27
CA PRO A 62 10.72 -10.16 -2.24
C PRO A 62 10.17 -10.68 -3.57
N GLU A 63 10.62 -11.84 -4.03
CA GLU A 63 10.18 -12.45 -5.28
C GLU A 63 8.69 -12.86 -5.22
N LEU A 64 8.26 -13.38 -4.07
CA LEU A 64 6.86 -13.75 -3.87
C LEU A 64 5.97 -12.51 -3.79
N VAL A 65 6.39 -11.47 -3.06
CA VAL A 65 5.68 -10.19 -3.02
C VAL A 65 5.54 -9.59 -4.41
N ARG A 66 6.63 -9.59 -5.20
CA ARG A 66 6.61 -9.12 -6.58
C ARG A 66 5.62 -9.92 -7.43
N LYS A 67 5.69 -11.25 -7.36
CA LYS A 67 4.79 -12.12 -8.10
C LYS A 67 3.32 -11.83 -7.78
N ILE A 68 2.97 -11.65 -6.51
CA ILE A 68 1.60 -11.34 -6.11
C ILE A 68 1.15 -9.98 -6.67
N HIS A 69 2.01 -8.96 -6.65
CA HIS A 69 1.72 -7.70 -7.32
C HIS A 69 1.47 -7.89 -8.83
N GLU A 70 2.32 -8.68 -9.50
CA GLU A 70 2.17 -9.01 -10.93
C GLU A 70 0.85 -9.76 -11.19
N ASP A 71 0.46 -10.69 -10.31
CA ASP A 71 -0.79 -11.43 -10.41
C ASP A 71 -2.01 -10.48 -10.30
N TYR A 72 -2.00 -9.52 -9.36
CA TYR A 72 -3.06 -8.50 -9.25
C TYR A 72 -3.11 -7.58 -10.48
N ILE A 73 -1.97 -7.14 -10.97
CA ILE A 73 -1.89 -6.33 -12.19
C ILE A 73 -2.45 -7.11 -13.40
N ASN A 74 -2.13 -8.40 -13.50
CA ASN A 74 -2.64 -9.26 -14.57
C ASN A 74 -4.13 -9.54 -14.44
N ALA A 75 -4.65 -9.57 -13.21
CA ALA A 75 -6.08 -9.68 -12.95
C ALA A 75 -6.87 -8.39 -13.26
N GLY A 76 -6.17 -7.29 -13.57
CA GLY A 76 -6.79 -6.03 -13.98
C GLY A 76 -6.84 -4.94 -12.92
N ALA A 77 -6.00 -4.99 -11.89
CA ALA A 77 -5.88 -3.90 -10.93
C ALA A 77 -5.35 -2.63 -11.60
N ASP A 78 -6.03 -1.53 -11.37
CA ASP A 78 -5.61 -0.17 -11.77
C ASP A 78 -4.64 0.45 -10.79
N VAL A 79 -4.71 -0.01 -9.53
CA VAL A 79 -3.87 0.45 -8.44
C VAL A 79 -3.38 -0.75 -7.65
N ILE A 80 -2.08 -0.85 -7.41
CA ILE A 80 -1.51 -1.78 -6.43
C ILE A 80 -1.00 -1.03 -5.21
N THR A 81 -1.01 -1.70 -4.06
CA THR A 81 -0.70 -1.10 -2.77
C THR A 81 0.57 -1.70 -2.18
N THR A 82 1.53 -0.85 -1.77
CA THR A 82 2.77 -1.32 -1.15
C THR A 82 2.51 -2.12 0.13
N ASN A 83 3.33 -3.12 0.40
CA ASN A 83 3.26 -3.93 1.63
C ASN A 83 3.89 -3.17 2.83
N THR A 84 3.34 -1.98 3.15
CA THR A 84 3.87 -1.08 4.18
C THR A 84 2.90 -0.80 5.33
N TYR A 85 1.77 -1.49 5.38
CA TYR A 85 0.75 -1.26 6.41
C TYR A 85 1.28 -1.44 7.84
N SER A 86 2.05 -2.49 8.10
CA SER A 86 2.60 -2.81 9.42
C SER A 86 4.00 -2.25 9.66
N THR A 87 4.61 -1.58 8.68
CA THR A 87 5.98 -1.03 8.80
C THR A 87 6.02 0.46 9.14
N THR A 88 5.00 0.94 9.87
CA THR A 88 4.99 2.32 10.37
C THR A 88 5.99 2.50 11.51
N PRO A 89 6.49 3.73 11.74
CA PRO A 89 7.43 3.99 12.84
C PRO A 89 6.92 3.53 14.21
N ILE A 90 5.61 3.64 14.45
CA ILE A 90 4.99 3.21 15.72
C ILE A 90 5.07 1.70 15.87
N SER A 91 4.65 0.95 14.86
CA SER A 91 4.68 -0.52 14.87
C SER A 91 6.12 -1.04 14.96
N MET A 92 7.02 -0.50 14.15
CA MET A 92 8.41 -0.94 14.07
C MET A 92 9.14 -0.74 15.40
N ARG A 93 8.97 0.43 16.07
CA ARG A 93 9.52 0.66 17.41
C ARG A 93 8.99 -0.31 18.45
N GLN A 94 7.67 -0.55 18.42
CA GLN A 94 7.04 -1.49 19.37
C GLN A 94 7.60 -2.92 19.21
N TYR A 95 8.09 -3.26 18.04
CA TYR A 95 8.61 -4.59 17.73
C TYR A 95 10.13 -4.68 17.76
N GLY A 96 10.84 -3.57 18.04
CA GLY A 96 12.30 -3.52 18.09
C GLY A 96 12.98 -3.49 16.72
N TYR A 97 12.32 -2.90 15.72
CA TYR A 97 12.83 -2.75 14.35
C TYR A 97 12.97 -1.27 13.95
N GLU A 98 13.13 -0.37 14.92
CA GLU A 98 13.22 1.09 14.68
C GLU A 98 14.32 1.49 13.70
N ASP A 99 15.46 0.82 13.74
CA ASP A 99 16.61 1.10 12.86
C ASP A 99 16.40 0.60 11.43
N SER A 100 15.39 -0.24 11.20
CA SER A 100 15.12 -0.87 9.91
C SER A 100 13.91 -0.26 9.17
N ILE A 101 13.29 0.78 9.70
CA ILE A 101 12.05 1.37 9.15
C ILE A 101 12.23 1.79 7.69
N GLU A 102 13.32 2.49 7.42
CA GLU A 102 13.60 3.00 6.08
C GLU A 102 13.83 1.85 5.08
N ASP A 103 14.62 0.87 5.46
CA ASP A 103 14.97 -0.27 4.60
C ASP A 103 13.75 -1.11 4.24
N PHE A 104 12.89 -1.43 5.20
CA PHE A 104 11.66 -2.19 4.96
C PHE A 104 10.72 -1.45 4.01
N ASN A 105 10.51 -0.15 4.24
CA ASN A 105 9.61 0.64 3.40
C ASN A 105 10.19 0.84 1.99
N ARG A 106 11.49 1.12 1.86
CA ARG A 106 12.17 1.24 0.57
C ARG A 106 12.07 -0.06 -0.23
N LYS A 107 12.34 -1.20 0.42
CA LYS A 107 12.26 -2.51 -0.22
C LYS A 107 10.84 -2.81 -0.70
N SER A 108 9.81 -2.53 0.12
CA SER A 108 8.41 -2.73 -0.27
C SER A 108 8.03 -1.90 -1.50
N VAL A 109 8.44 -0.63 -1.54
CA VAL A 109 8.20 0.25 -2.70
C VAL A 109 8.97 -0.24 -3.92
N GLN A 110 10.22 -0.65 -3.75
CA GLN A 110 11.06 -1.17 -4.84
C GLN A 110 10.43 -2.39 -5.50
N VAL A 111 10.03 -3.39 -4.72
CA VAL A 111 9.42 -4.62 -5.21
C VAL A 111 8.13 -4.34 -6.00
N ALA A 112 7.28 -3.45 -5.49
CA ALA A 112 6.05 -3.06 -6.20
C ALA A 112 6.35 -2.32 -7.52
N LYS A 113 7.34 -1.43 -7.54
CA LYS A 113 7.80 -0.76 -8.78
C LYS A 113 8.38 -1.73 -9.80
N GLU A 114 9.11 -2.74 -9.34
CA GLU A 114 9.64 -3.79 -10.21
C GLU A 114 8.52 -4.59 -10.88
N ALA A 115 7.45 -4.94 -10.15
CA ALA A 115 6.29 -5.61 -10.70
C ALA A 115 5.61 -4.80 -11.82
N ILE A 116 5.39 -3.50 -11.59
CA ILE A 116 4.82 -2.60 -12.61
C ILE A 116 5.73 -2.54 -13.84
N LYS A 117 7.04 -2.36 -13.62
CA LYS A 117 8.03 -2.27 -14.70
C LYS A 117 8.09 -3.54 -15.54
N ASN A 118 8.10 -4.70 -14.89
CA ASN A 118 8.19 -5.99 -15.59
C ASN A 118 7.02 -6.22 -16.54
N LEU A 119 5.82 -5.81 -16.16
CA LEU A 119 4.62 -6.00 -16.97
C LEU A 119 4.38 -4.86 -17.96
N ASN A 120 5.10 -3.76 -17.84
CA ASN A 120 4.94 -2.56 -18.68
C ASN A 120 3.47 -2.12 -18.82
N LYS A 121 2.70 -2.23 -17.73
CA LYS A 121 1.29 -1.84 -17.67
C LYS A 121 1.12 -0.50 -16.95
N ASP A 122 0.07 0.20 -17.36
CA ASP A 122 -0.31 1.49 -16.77
C ASP A 122 -1.08 1.26 -15.45
N VAL A 123 -0.37 1.13 -14.34
CA VAL A 123 -0.89 0.83 -13.00
C VAL A 123 -0.32 1.82 -11.99
N ALA A 124 -1.18 2.41 -11.19
CA ALA A 124 -0.74 3.32 -10.13
C ALA A 124 -0.21 2.56 -8.91
N LEU A 125 0.75 3.16 -8.21
CA LEU A 125 1.28 2.63 -6.96
C LEU A 125 0.80 3.49 -5.78
N ALA A 126 0.06 2.87 -4.86
CA ALA A 126 -0.38 3.49 -3.61
C ALA A 126 0.50 3.06 -2.44
N GLY A 127 0.79 3.99 -1.53
CA GLY A 127 1.40 3.69 -0.24
C GLY A 127 0.35 3.26 0.78
N SER A 128 0.62 2.19 1.54
CA SER A 128 -0.23 1.79 2.66
C SER A 128 0.35 2.35 3.96
N VAL A 129 -0.49 3.05 4.74
CA VAL A 129 -0.09 3.64 6.01
C VAL A 129 -1.12 3.29 7.08
N SER A 130 -0.67 2.60 8.13
CA SER A 130 -1.48 2.39 9.33
C SER A 130 -1.40 3.63 10.23
N THR A 131 -2.53 4.10 10.71
CA THR A 131 -2.59 5.26 11.61
C THR A 131 -2.22 4.93 13.05
N PHE A 132 -2.33 3.66 13.44
CA PHE A 132 -1.99 3.19 14.79
C PHE A 132 -1.29 1.83 14.71
N GLY A 133 -0.45 1.54 15.70
CA GLY A 133 0.10 0.20 15.90
C GLY A 133 -1.01 -0.82 16.17
N ASN A 134 -0.63 -2.06 16.23
CA ASN A 134 -1.50 -3.24 16.29
C ASN A 134 -2.84 -3.07 17.02
N PHE A 135 -3.91 -2.78 16.29
CA PHE A 135 -5.28 -2.59 16.79
C PHE A 135 -5.79 -3.77 17.63
N TYR A 136 -5.31 -4.96 17.36
CA TYR A 136 -5.75 -6.18 18.03
C TYR A 136 -5.25 -6.33 19.47
N LYS A 137 -4.19 -5.59 19.85
CA LYS A 137 -3.59 -5.70 21.20
C LYS A 137 -3.87 -4.53 22.13
N LEU A 138 -4.31 -3.38 21.62
CA LEU A 138 -4.37 -2.16 22.44
C LEU A 138 -5.66 -1.99 23.22
N GLY A 139 -6.68 -2.84 23.07
CA GLY A 139 -7.96 -2.65 23.76
C GLY A 139 -8.58 -1.25 23.55
N VAL A 140 -7.98 -0.44 22.71
CA VAL A 140 -8.47 0.89 22.37
C VAL A 140 -9.73 0.70 21.55
N LYS A 141 -10.88 0.98 22.13
CA LYS A 141 -12.11 1.11 21.36
C LYS A 141 -11.81 2.03 20.18
N ALA A 142 -12.04 1.55 18.97
CA ALA A 142 -11.68 2.23 17.72
C ALA A 142 -12.45 3.56 17.54
N VAL A 143 -12.12 4.56 18.34
CA VAL A 143 -12.68 5.92 18.23
C VAL A 143 -12.22 6.57 16.92
N SER A 144 -11.04 6.16 16.40
CA SER A 144 -10.52 6.66 15.14
C SER A 144 -11.32 6.23 13.91
N TYR A 145 -11.99 5.09 13.95
CA TYR A 145 -12.85 4.65 12.83
C TYR A 145 -14.06 5.58 12.62
N THR A 146 -14.60 6.12 13.69
CA THR A 146 -15.69 7.10 13.61
C THR A 146 -15.24 8.42 12.98
N HIS A 147 -14.02 8.85 13.21
CA HIS A 147 -13.47 10.07 12.61
C HIS A 147 -13.06 9.91 11.15
N LEU A 148 -12.62 8.70 10.73
CA LEU A 148 -12.29 8.41 9.33
C LEU A 148 -13.52 8.13 8.46
N THR A 149 -14.62 7.64 9.04
CA THR A 149 -15.85 7.35 8.28
C THR A 149 -16.84 8.52 8.22
N LEU A 150 -16.77 9.47 9.12
CA LEU A 150 -17.65 10.65 9.12
C LEU A 150 -17.50 11.55 7.88
N PRO A 151 -16.31 11.81 7.31
CA PRO A 151 -16.18 12.56 6.08
C PRO A 151 -16.72 11.84 4.84
N THR A 152 -16.65 10.50 4.79
CA THR A 152 -17.12 9.74 3.61
C THR A 152 -18.64 9.63 3.53
N LYS A 153 -19.37 9.79 4.64
CA LYS A 153 -20.83 9.83 4.65
C LYS A 153 -21.43 11.17 4.17
N ARG A 154 -20.60 12.18 3.92
CA ARG A 154 -21.02 13.50 3.44
C ARG A 154 -20.85 13.71 1.93
N ILE A 155 -20.39 12.70 1.20
CA ILE A 155 -20.14 12.79 -0.25
C ILE A 155 -21.20 11.98 -1.05
N VAL A 156 -22.29 11.59 -0.41
CA VAL A 156 -23.45 10.99 -1.09
C VAL A 156 -24.64 11.93 -1.02
#